data_1c63257c91e8d072fd53d6623117dc20
#
_entry.id   1c63257c91e8d072fd53d6623117dc20
#
_cell.length_a   1.000
_cell.length_b   1.000
_cell.length_c   1.000
_cell.angle_alpha   90.00
_cell.angle_beta   90.00
_cell.angle_gamma   90.00
#
_symmetry.space_group_name_H-M   'P 1'
#
loop_
_entity.id
_entity.type
_entity.pdbx_description
1 polymer ?
#
loop_
_entity_poly.entity_id
_entity_poly.type
_entity_poly.pdbx_seq_one_letter_code
_entity_poly.pdbx_strand_id
1 'polypeptide(L)'
;MPSLKEIKGRISSVNSTRKITSAMKMVASSKLHHAQQMIENMLPYENMLERILKTFLASEADAHTVFSEVRPVKRIALVAYSSNSSLCGGFNTNVAKLLHSVV
;
A
#
# COMPACT_ATOMS: atom_id res chain seq x y z
N MET A 1 9.98 -28.97 36.91
CA MET A 1 10.70 -29.07 35.62
C MET A 1 9.78 -29.63 34.57
N PRO A 2 9.70 -29.07 33.35
CA PRO A 2 8.80 -29.60 32.30
C PRO A 2 9.23 -31.02 31.92
N SER A 3 8.27 -31.91 31.74
CA SER A 3 8.53 -33.30 31.38
C SER A 3 9.03 -33.39 29.94
N LEU A 4 9.80 -34.44 29.63
CA LEU A 4 10.34 -34.68 28.28
C LEU A 4 9.25 -34.79 27.22
N LYS A 5 8.08 -35.29 27.61
CA LYS A 5 6.87 -35.38 26.78
C LYS A 5 6.29 -33.99 26.44
N GLU A 6 6.28 -33.10 27.43
CA GLU A 6 5.82 -31.70 27.24
C GLU A 6 6.75 -30.93 26.30
N ILE A 7 8.05 -31.08 26.45
CA ILE A 7 9.02 -30.45 25.56
C ILE A 7 8.88 -30.93 24.12
N LYS A 8 8.72 -32.25 23.90
CA LYS A 8 8.45 -32.80 22.56
C LYS A 8 7.14 -32.25 21.96
N GLY A 9 6.08 -32.12 22.77
CA GLY A 9 4.82 -31.52 22.34
C GLY A 9 4.99 -30.07 21.89
N ARG A 10 5.73 -29.26 22.66
CA ARG A 10 6.02 -27.86 22.29
C ARG A 10 6.85 -27.76 21.00
N ILE A 11 7.87 -28.60 20.83
CA ILE A 11 8.67 -28.64 19.60
C ILE A 11 7.80 -28.97 18.38
N SER A 12 6.92 -29.97 18.50
CA SER A 12 5.99 -30.36 17.44
C SER A 12 5.04 -29.21 17.08
N SER A 13 4.46 -28.53 18.06
CA SER A 13 3.59 -27.38 17.88
C SER A 13 4.31 -26.23 17.16
N VAL A 14 5.50 -25.86 17.60
CA VAL A 14 6.30 -24.82 16.98
C VAL A 14 6.66 -25.16 15.52
N ASN A 15 7.03 -26.41 15.26
CA ASN A 15 7.32 -26.87 13.88
C ASN A 15 6.09 -26.79 12.98
N SER A 16 4.90 -27.13 13.49
CA SER A 16 3.65 -27.02 12.75
C SER A 16 3.33 -25.54 12.44
N THR A 17 3.43 -24.68 13.43
CA THR A 17 3.24 -23.23 13.25
C THR A 17 4.25 -22.65 12.24
N ARG A 18 5.51 -23.07 12.30
CA ARG A 18 6.53 -22.65 11.33
C ARG A 18 6.15 -23.02 9.89
N LYS A 19 5.66 -24.26 9.68
CA LYS A 19 5.21 -24.71 8.35
C LYS A 19 4.04 -23.87 7.83
N ILE A 20 3.05 -23.59 8.68
CA ILE A 20 1.89 -22.76 8.33
C ILE A 20 2.34 -21.34 7.96
N THR A 21 3.18 -20.72 8.79
CA THR A 21 3.69 -19.36 8.55
C THR A 21 4.51 -19.29 7.26
N SER A 22 5.30 -20.33 6.97
CA SER A 22 6.06 -20.42 5.71
C SER A 22 5.13 -20.48 4.50
N ALA A 23 4.06 -21.26 4.57
CA ALA A 23 3.04 -21.31 3.52
C ALA A 23 2.35 -19.95 3.33
N MET A 24 1.97 -19.29 4.43
CA MET A 24 1.38 -17.93 4.38
C MET A 24 2.33 -16.92 3.75
N LYS A 25 3.64 -17.00 4.05
CA LYS A 25 4.68 -16.15 3.42
C LYS A 25 4.71 -16.35 1.90
N MET A 26 4.62 -17.58 1.41
CA MET A 26 4.62 -17.87 -0.03
C MET A 26 3.39 -17.25 -0.72
N VAL A 27 2.20 -17.39 -0.12
CA VAL A 27 0.97 -16.79 -0.65
C VAL A 27 1.06 -15.26 -0.66
N ALA A 28 1.56 -14.65 0.42
CA ALA A 28 1.74 -13.21 0.49
C ALA A 28 2.75 -12.70 -0.55
N SER A 29 3.85 -13.42 -0.74
CA SER A 29 4.87 -13.10 -1.77
C SER A 29 4.30 -13.16 -3.18
N SER A 30 3.48 -14.16 -3.48
CA SER A 30 2.81 -14.27 -4.79
C SER A 30 1.84 -13.11 -5.04
N LYS A 31 1.04 -12.73 -4.03
CA LYS A 31 0.15 -11.56 -4.12
C LYS A 31 0.92 -10.26 -4.32
N LEU A 32 2.04 -10.09 -3.60
CA LEU A 32 2.90 -8.93 -3.75
C LEU A 32 3.47 -8.84 -5.18
N HIS A 33 3.99 -9.94 -5.69
CA HIS A 33 4.53 -9.99 -7.06
C HIS A 33 3.47 -9.64 -8.11
N HIS A 34 2.27 -10.17 -7.97
CA HIS A 34 1.16 -9.83 -8.86
C HIS A 34 0.80 -8.33 -8.80
N ALA A 35 0.75 -7.75 -7.61
CA ALA A 35 0.51 -6.32 -7.43
C ALA A 35 1.63 -5.46 -8.05
N GLN A 36 2.89 -5.86 -7.89
CA GLN A 36 4.04 -5.20 -8.52
C GLN A 36 3.95 -5.21 -10.04
N GLN A 37 3.62 -6.35 -10.65
CA GLN A 37 3.41 -6.45 -12.10
C GLN A 37 2.29 -5.52 -12.59
N MET A 38 1.19 -5.41 -11.84
CA MET A 38 0.11 -4.47 -12.19
C MET A 38 0.59 -3.02 -12.19
N ILE A 39 1.39 -2.63 -11.20
CA ILE A 39 1.98 -1.28 -11.11
C ILE A 39 2.92 -1.04 -12.29
N GLU A 40 3.84 -1.97 -12.57
CA GLU A 40 4.79 -1.88 -13.69
C GLU A 40 4.09 -1.72 -15.04
N ASN A 41 2.97 -2.41 -15.23
CA ASN A 41 2.16 -2.28 -16.45
C ASN A 41 1.40 -0.95 -16.53
N MET A 42 1.05 -0.34 -15.40
CA MET A 42 0.30 0.91 -15.34
C MET A 42 1.18 2.16 -15.46
N LEU A 43 2.41 2.12 -14.97
CA LEU A 43 3.35 3.24 -14.98
C LEU A 43 3.57 3.88 -16.36
N PRO A 44 3.77 3.12 -17.46
CA PRO A 44 3.93 3.72 -18.80
C PRO A 44 2.68 4.49 -19.24
N TYR A 45 1.49 3.99 -18.91
CA TYR A 45 0.22 4.65 -19.22
C TYR A 45 0.09 5.96 -18.45
N GLU A 46 0.36 5.95 -17.15
CA GLU A 46 0.32 7.14 -16.29
C GLU A 46 1.28 8.22 -16.79
N ASN A 47 2.54 7.86 -17.07
CA ASN A 47 3.54 8.78 -17.59
C ASN A 47 3.14 9.39 -18.94
N MET A 48 2.53 8.61 -19.82
CA MET A 48 2.06 9.10 -21.11
C MET A 48 0.88 10.06 -20.94
N LEU A 49 -0.07 9.72 -20.08
CA LEU A 49 -1.23 10.56 -19.78
C LEU A 49 -0.81 11.90 -19.17
N GLU A 50 0.12 11.88 -18.22
CA GLU A 50 0.67 13.09 -17.61
C GLU A 50 1.36 13.98 -18.67
N ARG A 51 2.13 13.38 -19.57
CA ARG A 51 2.80 14.11 -20.67
C ARG A 51 1.79 14.75 -21.62
N ILE A 52 0.74 14.02 -22.01
CA ILE A 52 -0.33 14.53 -22.86
C ILE A 52 -1.02 15.70 -22.17
N LEU A 53 -1.38 15.55 -20.91
CA LEU A 53 -2.05 16.59 -20.14
C LEU A 53 -1.20 17.86 -20.02
N LYS A 54 0.09 17.72 -19.70
CA LYS A 54 1.04 18.86 -19.63
C LYS A 54 1.17 19.55 -20.98
N THR A 55 1.26 18.79 -22.07
CA THR A 55 1.38 19.36 -23.43
C THR A 55 0.08 20.08 -23.81
N PHE A 56 -1.07 19.51 -23.51
CA PHE A 56 -2.37 20.12 -23.78
C PHE A 56 -2.54 21.44 -23.01
N LEU A 57 -2.27 21.46 -21.71
CA LEU A 57 -2.36 22.65 -20.88
C LEU A 57 -1.34 23.75 -21.30
N ALA A 58 -0.22 23.36 -21.89
CA ALA A 58 0.80 24.30 -22.38
C ALA A 58 0.48 24.85 -23.78
N SER A 59 -0.25 24.12 -24.60
CA SER A 59 -0.54 24.49 -26.01
C SER A 59 -1.74 25.41 -26.18
N GLU A 60 -2.71 25.35 -25.27
CA GLU A 60 -3.91 26.17 -25.32
C GLU A 60 -3.93 27.17 -24.16
N ALA A 61 -3.56 28.44 -24.47
CA ALA A 61 -3.66 29.54 -23.49
C ALA A 61 -5.09 29.80 -22.97
N ASP A 62 -6.11 29.25 -23.66
CA ASP A 62 -7.55 29.39 -23.35
C ASP A 62 -8.22 28.09 -22.86
N ALA A 63 -7.45 27.06 -22.52
CA ALA A 63 -8.02 25.83 -21.93
C ALA A 63 -8.51 26.06 -20.49
N HIS A 64 -9.48 26.97 -20.34
CA HIS A 64 -10.20 27.19 -19.07
C HIS A 64 -11.09 25.98 -18.76
N THR A 65 -10.53 24.98 -18.09
CA THR A 65 -11.32 23.92 -17.49
C THR A 65 -11.61 24.24 -16.03
N VAL A 66 -12.73 23.78 -15.53
CA VAL A 66 -13.10 23.91 -14.10
C VAL A 66 -12.01 23.34 -13.17
N PHE A 67 -11.16 22.43 -13.68
CA PHE A 67 -10.07 21.77 -12.94
C PHE A 67 -8.75 22.55 -13.00
N SER A 68 -8.54 23.44 -13.99
CA SER A 68 -7.33 24.26 -14.12
C SER A 68 -7.45 25.63 -13.45
N GLU A 69 -8.64 26.00 -12.98
CA GLU A 69 -8.89 27.28 -12.33
C GLU A 69 -8.21 27.38 -10.98
N VAL A 70 -7.38 28.40 -10.79
CA VAL A 70 -6.74 28.67 -9.49
C VAL A 70 -7.76 29.31 -8.54
N ARG A 71 -8.19 28.56 -7.54
CA ARG A 71 -9.17 28.98 -6.54
C ARG A 71 -8.54 29.02 -5.14
N PRO A 72 -9.01 29.90 -4.23
CA PRO A 72 -8.56 29.88 -2.86
C PRO A 72 -8.95 28.54 -2.18
N VAL A 73 -7.99 27.90 -1.54
CA VAL A 73 -8.19 26.63 -0.84
C VAL A 73 -9.08 26.84 0.38
N LYS A 74 -10.31 26.36 0.33
CA LYS A 74 -11.28 26.44 1.45
C LYS A 74 -11.42 25.13 2.21
N ARG A 75 -11.16 23.99 1.56
CA ARG A 75 -11.26 22.65 2.15
C ARG A 75 -10.18 21.76 1.53
N ILE A 76 -9.60 20.93 2.36
CA ILE A 76 -8.59 19.95 1.96
C ILE A 76 -9.16 18.56 2.26
N ALA A 77 -9.10 17.65 1.29
CA ALA A 77 -9.42 16.25 1.48
C ALA A 77 -8.11 15.47 1.67
N LEU A 78 -8.00 14.77 2.79
CA LEU A 78 -6.88 13.87 3.07
C LEU A 78 -7.34 12.44 2.81
N VAL A 79 -6.68 11.76 1.87
CA VAL A 79 -6.97 10.36 1.53
C VAL A 79 -5.87 9.48 2.13
N ALA A 80 -6.24 8.66 3.11
CA ALA A 80 -5.32 7.76 3.78
C ALA A 80 -5.53 6.32 3.30
N TYR A 81 -4.46 5.69 2.83
CA TYR A 81 -4.43 4.28 2.49
C TYR A 81 -3.89 3.48 3.66
N SER A 82 -4.65 2.52 4.13
CA SER A 82 -4.27 1.64 5.23
C SER A 82 -4.45 0.17 4.86
N SER A 83 -3.79 -0.73 5.59
CA SER A 83 -4.01 -2.16 5.45
C SER A 83 -5.33 -2.57 6.10
N ASN A 84 -6.09 -3.43 5.41
CA ASN A 84 -7.32 -4.01 5.94
C ASN A 84 -7.06 -5.14 6.98
N SER A 85 -5.83 -5.63 7.05
CA SER A 85 -5.42 -6.70 7.97
C SER A 85 -4.56 -6.16 9.09
N SER A 86 -4.73 -6.70 10.31
CA SER A 86 -3.85 -6.42 11.46
C SER A 86 -2.43 -6.98 11.31
N LEU A 87 -2.20 -7.86 10.32
CA LEU A 87 -0.88 -8.47 10.04
C LEU A 87 0.04 -7.56 9.23
N CYS A 88 -0.04 -6.26 9.41
CA CYS A 88 0.75 -5.24 8.72
C CYS A 88 1.88 -4.63 9.57
N GLY A 89 2.19 -5.20 10.74
CA GLY A 89 3.16 -4.64 11.68
C GLY A 89 2.77 -3.21 12.10
N GLY A 90 3.71 -2.28 12.07
CA GLY A 90 3.48 -0.88 12.43
C GLY A 90 2.91 0.00 11.32
N PHE A 91 2.54 -0.54 10.15
CA PHE A 91 2.14 0.25 8.99
C PHE A 91 0.95 1.17 9.29
N ASN A 92 -0.17 0.62 9.76
CA ASN A 92 -1.37 1.41 10.04
C ASN A 92 -1.12 2.46 11.14
N THR A 93 -0.34 2.12 12.17
CA THR A 93 0.03 3.06 13.23
C THR A 93 0.87 4.23 12.69
N ASN A 94 1.79 3.95 11.79
CA ASN A 94 2.62 4.99 11.17
C ASN A 94 1.81 5.88 10.24
N VAL A 95 0.85 5.34 9.49
CA VAL A 95 -0.10 6.12 8.67
C VAL A 95 -0.93 7.05 9.55
N ALA A 96 -1.46 6.54 10.68
CA ALA A 96 -2.22 7.37 11.62
C ALA A 96 -1.38 8.50 12.24
N LYS A 97 -0.13 8.22 12.61
CA LYS A 97 0.80 9.24 13.12
C LYS A 97 1.09 10.31 12.07
N LEU A 98 1.32 9.89 10.82
CA LEU A 98 1.56 10.82 9.71
C LEU A 98 0.34 11.72 9.48
N LEU A 99 -0.86 11.15 9.45
CA LEU A 99 -2.10 11.93 9.34
C LEU A 99 -2.22 12.98 10.44
N HIS A 100 -1.96 12.57 11.69
CA HIS A 100 -2.03 13.49 12.83
C HIS A 100 -0.97 14.62 12.78
N SER A 101 0.14 14.40 12.08
CA SER A 101 1.17 15.43 11.90
C SER A 101 0.86 16.42 10.77
N VAL A 102 -0.09 16.11 9.88
CA VAL A 102 -0.48 16.94 8.73
C VAL A 102 -1.72 17.79 9.04
N VAL A 103 -2.53 17.35 10.00
CA VAL A 103 -3.69 18.07 10.51
C VAL A 103 -3.30 19.01 11.64
#